data_957ed0471304a629610e4e20050ec653
#
_entry.id   957ed0471304a629610e4e20050ec653
#
_cell.length_a   1.000
_cell.length_b   1.000
_cell.length_c   1.000
_cell.angle_alpha   90.00
_cell.angle_beta   90.00
_cell.angle_gamma   90.00
#
_symmetry.space_group_name_H-M   'P 1'
#
loop_
_entity.id
_entity.type
_entity.pdbx_description
1 polymer ?
#
loop_
_entity_poly.entity_id
_entity_poly.type
_entity_poly.pdbx_seq_one_letter_code
_entity_poly.pdbx_strand_id
1 'polypeptide(L)'
;MLTDLHSALFQLRHGQRTAQQWMEHCLEQAQSRACAQAFSHLLPDAARTQAAATPSHMPLGGLAVSVKDLFDVQGLPTRASARVLAQAQPALHDSPAVARLRAAGAAFIGKTHMVEFAFSGVGTNPHYGTPAAWDGRFGALTGEPRVPGGSSSGAAVSVATGAAFAALGSDTGGSLRIPAALCGIVGFKATARLVPTAGTIPLSTTLDTAGALTRSVRDALLLHEILAQRR
;
A
#
# COMPACT_ATOMS: atom_id res chain seq x y z
N MET A 1 -1.23 18.23 -8.95
CA MET A 1 -0.50 17.30 -8.04
C MET A 1 -1.51 16.65 -7.12
N LEU A 2 -1.44 15.34 -6.90
CA LEU A 2 -2.33 14.63 -5.98
C LEU A 2 -2.11 15.10 -4.53
N THR A 3 -3.20 15.18 -3.76
CA THR A 3 -3.14 15.52 -2.32
C THR A 3 -2.41 14.42 -1.55
N ASP A 4 -1.37 14.77 -0.79
CA ASP A 4 -0.68 13.82 0.09
C ASP A 4 -1.47 13.53 1.37
N LEU A 5 -1.07 12.51 2.13
CA LEU A 5 -1.76 12.06 3.34
C LEU A 5 -1.88 13.20 4.37
N HIS A 6 -0.80 13.94 4.59
CA HIS A 6 -0.77 15.04 5.56
C HIS A 6 -1.78 16.14 5.20
N SER A 7 -1.83 16.54 3.92
CA SER A 7 -2.80 17.54 3.44
C SER A 7 -4.24 17.03 3.54
N ALA A 8 -4.48 15.74 3.25
CA ALA A 8 -5.80 15.14 3.40
C ALA A 8 -6.23 15.09 4.88
N LEU A 9 -5.33 14.74 5.80
CA LEU A 9 -5.59 14.80 7.24
C LEU A 9 -5.88 16.22 7.73
N PHE A 10 -5.20 17.21 7.19
CA PHE A 10 -5.51 18.61 7.47
C PHE A 10 -6.95 18.96 7.06
N GLN A 11 -7.33 18.65 5.82
CA GLN A 11 -8.69 18.91 5.31
C GLN A 11 -9.75 18.16 6.13
N LEU A 12 -9.47 16.91 6.51
CA LEU A 12 -10.34 16.09 7.34
C LEU A 12 -10.58 16.73 8.72
N ARG A 13 -9.50 17.14 9.41
CA ARG A 13 -9.56 17.74 10.76
C ARG A 13 -10.22 19.12 10.79
N HIS A 14 -10.20 19.84 9.67
CA HIS A 14 -10.86 21.15 9.53
C HIS A 14 -12.26 21.05 8.90
N GLY A 15 -12.82 19.83 8.75
CA GLY A 15 -14.17 19.63 8.21
C GLY A 15 -14.35 19.98 6.74
N GLN A 16 -13.26 20.17 5.99
CA GLN A 16 -13.30 20.51 4.55
C GLN A 16 -13.67 19.31 3.68
N ARG A 17 -13.34 18.10 4.14
CA ARG A 17 -13.67 16.84 3.48
C ARG A 17 -13.73 15.71 4.49
N THR A 18 -14.71 14.80 4.35
CA THR A 18 -14.84 13.63 5.24
C THR A 18 -13.96 12.46 4.80
N ALA A 19 -13.69 11.51 5.73
CA ALA A 19 -12.98 10.28 5.40
C ALA A 19 -13.74 9.45 4.35
N GLN A 20 -15.07 9.43 4.41
CA GLN A 20 -15.91 8.77 3.42
C GLN A 20 -15.77 9.38 2.03
N GLN A 21 -15.79 10.71 1.92
CA GLN A 21 -15.59 11.39 0.63
C GLN A 21 -14.19 11.11 0.04
N TRP A 22 -13.16 11.03 0.91
CA TRP A 22 -11.82 10.62 0.48
C TRP A 22 -11.80 9.16 0.04
N MET A 23 -12.49 8.27 0.76
CA MET A 23 -12.55 6.85 0.43
C MET A 23 -13.25 6.62 -0.92
N GLU A 24 -14.39 7.30 -1.21
CA GLU A 24 -15.03 7.19 -2.52
C GLU A 24 -14.10 7.63 -3.66
N HIS A 25 -13.39 8.75 -3.47
CA HIS A 25 -12.39 9.18 -4.45
C HIS A 25 -11.29 8.13 -4.66
N CYS A 26 -10.78 7.53 -3.58
CA CYS A 26 -9.76 6.47 -3.69
C CYS A 26 -10.30 5.22 -4.38
N LEU A 27 -11.56 4.83 -4.12
CA LEU A 27 -12.21 3.69 -4.76
C LEU A 27 -12.45 3.93 -6.26
N GLU A 28 -12.85 5.13 -6.66
CA GLU A 28 -12.93 5.53 -8.07
C GLU A 28 -11.60 5.37 -8.78
N GLN A 29 -10.50 5.85 -8.17
CA GLN A 29 -9.16 5.68 -8.73
C GLN A 29 -8.74 4.21 -8.78
N ALA A 30 -9.04 3.42 -7.74
CA ALA A 30 -8.71 1.99 -7.67
C ALA A 30 -9.40 1.16 -8.76
N GLN A 31 -10.58 1.59 -9.20
CA GLN A 31 -11.36 0.96 -10.27
C GLN A 31 -11.03 1.51 -11.67
N SER A 32 -10.22 2.56 -11.75
CA SER A 32 -9.83 3.17 -13.02
C SER A 32 -8.85 2.31 -13.82
N ARG A 33 -8.72 2.57 -15.11
CA ARG A 33 -7.73 1.93 -15.98
C ARG A 33 -6.29 2.15 -15.51
N ALA A 34 -6.01 3.27 -14.84
CA ALA A 34 -4.69 3.57 -14.28
C ALA A 34 -4.26 2.56 -13.20
N CYS A 35 -5.22 1.96 -12.50
CA CYS A 35 -5.00 0.93 -11.47
C CYS A 35 -5.25 -0.49 -11.96
N ALA A 36 -5.41 -0.71 -13.27
CA ALA A 36 -5.58 -2.06 -13.81
C ALA A 36 -4.45 -2.97 -13.29
N GLN A 37 -4.83 -4.12 -12.72
CA GLN A 37 -3.92 -5.12 -12.15
C GLN A 37 -3.06 -4.62 -10.93
N ALA A 38 -3.38 -3.45 -10.35
CA ALA A 38 -2.69 -2.99 -9.14
C ALA A 38 -3.16 -3.72 -7.87
N PHE A 39 -4.41 -4.14 -7.82
CA PHE A 39 -4.99 -4.82 -6.67
C PHE A 39 -5.23 -6.30 -6.94
N SER A 40 -4.79 -7.16 -6.02
CA SER A 40 -5.15 -8.58 -5.97
C SER A 40 -6.55 -8.78 -5.37
N HIS A 41 -6.96 -7.87 -4.49
CA HIS A 41 -8.26 -7.89 -3.85
C HIS A 41 -8.66 -6.50 -3.35
N LEU A 42 -9.73 -5.93 -3.89
CA LEU A 42 -10.32 -4.69 -3.39
C LEU A 42 -11.33 -5.00 -2.28
N LEU A 43 -11.47 -4.09 -1.32
CA LEU A 43 -12.34 -4.21 -0.14
C LEU A 43 -13.32 -3.03 -0.03
N PRO A 44 -14.14 -2.73 -1.05
CA PRO A 44 -14.89 -1.46 -1.09
C PRO A 44 -15.79 -1.25 0.12
N ASP A 45 -16.58 -2.25 0.50
CA ASP A 45 -17.56 -2.12 1.60
C ASP A 45 -16.87 -2.05 2.98
N ALA A 46 -15.83 -2.89 3.19
CA ALA A 46 -15.04 -2.82 4.42
C ALA A 46 -14.28 -1.50 4.54
N ALA A 47 -13.73 -0.98 3.44
CA ALA A 47 -13.05 0.32 3.42
C ALA A 47 -14.00 1.48 3.75
N ARG A 48 -15.20 1.49 3.15
CA ARG A 48 -16.25 2.47 3.47
C ARG A 48 -16.64 2.43 4.95
N THR A 49 -16.88 1.22 5.46
CA THR A 49 -17.24 1.03 6.87
C THR A 49 -16.14 1.51 7.80
N GLN A 50 -14.88 1.17 7.51
CA GLN A 50 -13.73 1.63 8.31
C GLN A 50 -13.56 3.15 8.23
N ALA A 51 -13.66 3.76 7.04
CA ALA A 51 -13.58 5.21 6.88
C ALA A 51 -14.67 5.95 7.66
N ALA A 52 -15.91 5.43 7.65
CA ALA A 52 -17.04 6.01 8.37
C ALA A 52 -16.90 5.88 9.89
N ALA A 53 -16.36 4.77 10.38
CA ALA A 53 -16.24 4.48 11.81
C ALA A 53 -15.01 5.10 12.48
N THR A 54 -14.01 5.53 11.69
CA THR A 54 -12.74 6.03 12.24
C THR A 54 -12.84 7.50 12.62
N PRO A 55 -12.54 7.88 13.89
CA PRO A 55 -12.49 9.28 14.31
C PRO A 55 -11.41 10.08 13.56
N SER A 56 -11.75 11.30 13.14
CA SER A 56 -10.85 12.16 12.35
C SER A 56 -9.55 12.57 13.05
N HIS A 57 -9.54 12.53 14.39
CA HIS A 57 -8.37 12.86 15.20
C HIS A 57 -7.32 11.72 15.25
N MET A 58 -7.69 10.50 14.85
CA MET A 58 -6.72 9.41 14.79
C MET A 58 -5.57 9.70 13.81
N PRO A 59 -4.39 9.13 14.01
CA PRO A 59 -3.21 9.43 13.19
C PRO A 59 -3.45 9.32 11.68
N LEU A 60 -4.23 8.33 11.24
CA LEU A 60 -4.57 8.11 9.82
C LEU A 60 -6.02 8.45 9.47
N GLY A 61 -6.87 8.80 10.46
CA GLY A 61 -8.19 9.41 10.28
C GLY A 61 -9.17 8.71 9.33
N GLY A 62 -9.06 7.40 9.13
CA GLY A 62 -9.90 6.65 8.19
C GLY A 62 -9.48 6.79 6.72
N LEU A 63 -8.31 7.37 6.43
CA LEU A 63 -7.82 7.50 5.06
C LEU A 63 -7.34 6.16 4.49
N ALA A 64 -7.46 6.02 3.16
CA ALA A 64 -7.20 4.78 2.44
C ALA A 64 -5.71 4.37 2.49
N VAL A 65 -5.46 3.13 2.92
CA VAL A 65 -4.15 2.48 2.90
C VAL A 65 -4.27 1.15 2.16
N SER A 66 -3.36 0.86 1.23
CA SER A 66 -3.27 -0.44 0.57
C SER A 66 -2.20 -1.32 1.23
N VAL A 67 -2.33 -2.64 1.09
CA VAL A 67 -1.44 -3.60 1.75
C VAL A 67 -0.89 -4.57 0.72
N LYS A 68 0.43 -4.70 0.61
CA LYS A 68 1.09 -5.67 -0.27
C LYS A 68 0.68 -7.09 0.10
N ASP A 69 0.40 -7.94 -0.89
CA ASP A 69 -0.20 -9.27 -0.71
C ASP A 69 0.72 -10.32 -0.05
N LEU A 70 1.80 -9.91 0.55
CA LEU A 70 2.61 -10.78 1.40
C LEU A 70 2.33 -10.61 2.91
N PHE A 71 1.59 -9.56 3.31
CA PHE A 71 1.23 -9.33 4.72
C PHE A 71 -0.10 -10.01 5.06
N ASP A 72 -0.15 -10.64 6.22
CA ASP A 72 -1.39 -11.13 6.78
C ASP A 72 -2.31 -9.98 7.17
N VAL A 73 -3.53 -10.03 6.65
CA VAL A 73 -4.66 -9.19 7.03
C VAL A 73 -5.75 -10.14 7.51
N GLN A 74 -6.21 -9.98 8.74
CA GLN A 74 -7.21 -10.85 9.34
C GLN A 74 -8.44 -11.03 8.43
N GLY A 75 -8.85 -12.27 8.23
CA GLY A 75 -9.99 -12.64 7.39
C GLY A 75 -9.70 -12.70 5.88
N LEU A 76 -8.47 -12.35 5.44
CA LEU A 76 -8.08 -12.40 4.04
C LEU A 76 -6.93 -13.40 3.81
N PRO A 77 -6.92 -14.10 2.66
CA PRO A 77 -5.80 -14.97 2.32
C PRO A 77 -4.55 -14.15 1.96
N THR A 78 -3.38 -14.66 2.32
CA THR A 78 -2.08 -14.11 1.92
C THR A 78 -1.51 -15.00 0.83
N ARG A 79 -1.43 -14.46 -0.40
CA ARG A 79 -1.10 -15.23 -1.60
C ARG A 79 0.25 -14.89 -2.21
N ALA A 80 0.90 -13.79 -1.79
CA ALA A 80 2.13 -13.27 -2.38
C ALA A 80 2.09 -13.20 -3.91
N SER A 81 0.91 -12.94 -4.48
CA SER A 81 0.62 -12.99 -5.92
C SER A 81 1.16 -14.26 -6.61
N ALA A 82 1.12 -15.39 -5.90
CA ALA A 82 1.59 -16.69 -6.35
C ALA A 82 0.43 -17.63 -6.66
N ARG A 83 0.48 -18.30 -7.79
CA ARG A 83 -0.57 -19.23 -8.23
C ARG A 83 -0.68 -20.45 -7.32
N VAL A 84 0.43 -20.92 -6.79
CA VAL A 84 0.45 -22.05 -5.84
C VAL A 84 -0.30 -21.76 -4.54
N LEU A 85 -0.42 -20.49 -4.16
CA LEU A 85 -1.17 -20.04 -2.98
C LEU A 85 -2.59 -19.54 -3.30
N ALA A 86 -3.13 -19.84 -4.49
CA ALA A 86 -4.48 -19.40 -4.89
C ALA A 86 -5.57 -19.86 -3.90
N GLN A 87 -5.38 -21.01 -3.24
CA GLN A 87 -6.29 -21.60 -2.26
C GLN A 87 -5.85 -21.39 -0.79
N ALA A 88 -4.94 -20.41 -0.55
CA ALA A 88 -4.51 -20.11 0.82
C ALA A 88 -5.71 -19.77 1.71
N GLN A 89 -5.69 -20.28 2.94
CA GLN A 89 -6.72 -19.97 3.92
C GLN A 89 -6.61 -18.52 4.40
N PRO A 90 -7.72 -17.89 4.79
CA PRO A 90 -7.71 -16.58 5.41
C PRO A 90 -6.83 -16.54 6.66
N ALA A 91 -6.04 -15.47 6.81
CA ALA A 91 -5.21 -15.25 7.99
C ALA A 91 -6.09 -15.09 9.24
N LEU A 92 -5.70 -15.72 10.34
CA LEU A 92 -6.45 -15.65 11.62
C LEU A 92 -6.26 -14.31 12.32
N HIS A 93 -5.12 -13.65 12.08
CA HIS A 93 -4.75 -12.39 12.72
C HIS A 93 -4.07 -11.46 11.70
N ASP A 94 -4.11 -10.15 11.97
CA ASP A 94 -3.27 -9.19 11.27
C ASP A 94 -1.78 -9.45 11.59
N SER A 95 -0.90 -9.27 10.61
CA SER A 95 0.53 -9.08 10.91
C SER A 95 0.72 -7.86 11.81
N PRO A 96 1.75 -7.81 12.68
CA PRO A 96 1.97 -6.68 13.58
C PRO A 96 2.04 -5.33 12.85
N ALA A 97 2.60 -5.27 11.64
CA ALA A 97 2.63 -4.05 10.84
C ALA A 97 1.23 -3.60 10.43
N VAL A 98 0.37 -4.52 10.00
CA VAL A 98 -1.04 -4.27 9.65
C VAL A 98 -1.83 -3.84 10.89
N ALA A 99 -1.65 -4.55 12.02
CA ALA A 99 -2.33 -4.23 13.28
C ALA A 99 -2.01 -2.80 13.76
N ARG A 100 -0.75 -2.36 13.61
CA ARG A 100 -0.32 -0.99 13.98
C ARG A 100 -0.98 0.07 13.08
N LEU A 101 -1.08 -0.17 11.79
CA LEU A 101 -1.78 0.74 10.87
C LEU A 101 -3.27 0.79 11.19
N ARG A 102 -3.91 -0.36 11.46
CA ARG A 102 -5.31 -0.43 11.87
C ARG A 102 -5.55 0.34 13.16
N ALA A 103 -4.72 0.14 14.19
CA ALA A 103 -4.79 0.85 15.46
C ALA A 103 -4.56 2.36 15.31
N ALA A 104 -3.82 2.79 14.27
CA ALA A 104 -3.64 4.20 13.93
C ALA A 104 -4.82 4.79 13.11
N GLY A 105 -5.84 4.00 12.79
CA GLY A 105 -7.01 4.45 12.06
C GLY A 105 -6.88 4.38 10.54
N ALA A 106 -6.07 3.48 10.00
CA ALA A 106 -6.06 3.20 8.56
C ALA A 106 -7.37 2.53 8.13
N ALA A 107 -7.93 2.94 7.00
CA ALA A 107 -8.98 2.20 6.31
C ALA A 107 -8.35 1.41 5.15
N PHE A 108 -8.38 0.08 5.24
CA PHE A 108 -7.74 -0.75 4.23
C PHE A 108 -8.60 -0.86 2.97
N ILE A 109 -8.10 -0.29 1.86
CA ILE A 109 -8.82 -0.29 0.59
C ILE A 109 -8.67 -1.62 -0.18
N GLY A 110 -7.60 -2.38 0.09
CA GLY A 110 -7.37 -3.65 -0.57
C GLY A 110 -5.96 -4.18 -0.41
N LYS A 111 -5.77 -5.42 -0.87
CA LYS A 111 -4.45 -6.03 -1.04
C LYS A 111 -3.94 -5.79 -2.45
N THR A 112 -2.64 -5.49 -2.59
CA THR A 112 -2.06 -5.13 -3.88
C THR A 112 -1.24 -6.27 -4.47
N HIS A 113 -1.29 -6.39 -5.80
CA HIS A 113 -0.40 -7.29 -6.53
C HIS A 113 1.07 -6.94 -6.30
N MET A 114 1.88 -7.96 -6.44
CA MET A 114 3.33 -7.89 -6.27
C MET A 114 4.00 -8.89 -7.23
N VAL A 115 5.31 -8.81 -7.35
CA VAL A 115 6.07 -9.89 -7.98
C VAL A 115 5.90 -11.14 -7.13
N GLU A 116 5.67 -12.28 -7.79
CA GLU A 116 5.49 -13.57 -7.12
C GLU A 116 6.59 -13.82 -6.08
N PHE A 117 6.18 -14.10 -4.83
CA PHE A 117 7.07 -14.29 -3.66
C PHE A 117 8.12 -13.19 -3.46
N ALA A 118 7.88 -11.98 -3.96
CA ALA A 118 8.79 -10.84 -3.89
C ALA A 118 10.15 -11.02 -4.62
N PHE A 119 10.27 -12.00 -5.52
CA PHE A 119 11.54 -12.51 -6.07
C PHE A 119 12.12 -11.68 -7.24
N SER A 120 11.65 -10.45 -7.49
CA SER A 120 12.23 -9.58 -8.53
C SER A 120 11.98 -8.09 -8.26
N GLY A 121 12.89 -7.24 -8.71
CA GLY A 121 12.77 -5.78 -8.71
C GLY A 121 12.08 -5.21 -9.96
N VAL A 122 11.77 -6.02 -10.98
CA VAL A 122 11.20 -5.54 -12.25
C VAL A 122 9.72 -5.18 -12.14
N GLY A 123 8.96 -5.90 -11.32
CA GLY A 123 7.54 -5.60 -11.07
C GLY A 123 6.57 -6.46 -11.90
N THR A 124 7.06 -7.39 -12.70
CA THR A 124 6.23 -8.26 -13.54
C THR A 124 5.64 -9.43 -12.74
N ASN A 125 4.41 -9.82 -13.10
CA ASN A 125 3.79 -11.05 -12.62
C ASN A 125 3.14 -11.77 -13.81
N PRO A 126 3.63 -12.96 -14.21
CA PRO A 126 3.14 -13.66 -15.38
C PRO A 126 1.77 -14.34 -15.16
N HIS A 127 1.34 -14.48 -13.90
CA HIS A 127 0.13 -15.21 -13.55
C HIS A 127 -1.10 -14.31 -13.42
N TYR A 128 -0.91 -13.10 -12.89
CA TYR A 128 -2.02 -12.19 -12.57
C TYR A 128 -1.95 -10.86 -13.33
N GLY A 129 -0.94 -10.73 -14.21
CA GLY A 129 -0.68 -9.50 -14.96
C GLY A 129 0.17 -8.50 -14.18
N THR A 130 0.61 -7.48 -14.89
CA THR A 130 1.54 -6.47 -14.40
C THR A 130 0.88 -5.10 -14.49
N PRO A 131 0.73 -4.35 -13.39
CA PRO A 131 0.23 -2.98 -13.47
C PRO A 131 1.23 -2.10 -14.24
N ALA A 132 0.72 -1.15 -15.00
CA ALA A 132 1.58 -0.17 -15.69
C ALA A 132 2.10 0.87 -14.69
N ALA A 133 3.33 1.34 -14.89
CA ALA A 133 3.89 2.44 -14.13
C ALA A 133 3.06 3.72 -14.35
N TRP A 134 2.91 4.49 -13.28
CA TRP A 134 2.23 5.79 -13.27
C TRP A 134 3.11 6.79 -12.54
N ASP A 135 3.36 7.96 -13.13
CA ASP A 135 4.14 8.98 -12.42
C ASP A 135 3.23 9.76 -11.45
N GLY A 136 3.46 9.61 -10.16
CA GLY A 136 2.67 10.28 -9.12
C GLY A 136 2.77 11.81 -9.14
N ARG A 137 3.72 12.39 -9.90
CA ARG A 137 3.92 13.84 -10.04
C ARG A 137 3.25 14.38 -11.30
N PHE A 138 3.31 13.64 -12.42
CA PHE A 138 2.93 14.11 -13.74
C PHE A 138 1.75 13.31 -14.36
N GLY A 139 1.37 12.19 -13.76
CA GLY A 139 0.25 11.37 -14.22
C GLY A 139 0.67 10.26 -15.18
N ALA A 140 -0.18 9.98 -16.18
CA ALA A 140 0.05 8.93 -17.15
C ALA A 140 1.37 9.12 -17.92
N LEU A 141 2.16 8.05 -18.03
CA LEU A 141 3.33 8.04 -18.87
C LEU A 141 2.92 7.95 -20.34
N THR A 142 3.59 8.70 -21.19
CA THR A 142 3.35 8.67 -22.64
C THR A 142 4.05 7.49 -23.31
N GLY A 143 3.50 6.98 -24.41
CA GLY A 143 4.04 5.87 -25.18
C GLY A 143 3.62 4.49 -24.66
N GLU A 144 4.47 3.49 -24.89
CA GLU A 144 4.21 2.12 -24.47
C GLU A 144 4.19 1.98 -22.94
N PRO A 145 3.32 1.10 -22.39
CA PRO A 145 3.27 0.84 -20.96
C PRO A 145 4.63 0.38 -20.43
N ARG A 146 5.06 0.97 -19.30
CA ARG A 146 6.33 0.63 -18.64
C ARG A 146 6.05 -0.17 -17.38
N VAL A 147 6.98 -1.02 -16.99
CA VAL A 147 6.91 -1.76 -15.73
C VAL A 147 7.05 -0.81 -14.55
N PRO A 148 6.28 -1.02 -13.46
CA PRO A 148 6.28 -0.12 -12.31
C PRO A 148 7.47 -0.33 -11.37
N GLY A 149 8.29 -1.35 -11.62
CA GLY A 149 9.24 -1.84 -10.62
C GLY A 149 8.55 -2.69 -9.55
N GLY A 150 9.36 -3.36 -8.77
CA GLY A 150 8.89 -4.30 -7.75
C GLY A 150 9.89 -4.49 -6.60
N SER A 151 9.53 -5.41 -5.74
CA SER A 151 8.40 -6.34 -5.83
C SER A 151 7.05 -5.75 -5.40
N SER A 152 7.02 -4.54 -4.79
CA SER A 152 5.79 -3.87 -4.33
C SER A 152 5.10 -3.08 -5.48
N SER A 153 4.88 -3.74 -6.63
CA SER A 153 4.42 -3.13 -7.89
C SER A 153 3.04 -2.46 -7.76
N GLY A 154 2.03 -3.21 -7.39
CA GLY A 154 0.67 -2.68 -7.22
C GLY A 154 0.55 -1.67 -6.09
N ALA A 155 1.34 -1.84 -5.03
CA ALA A 155 1.42 -0.89 -3.92
C ALA A 155 1.90 0.50 -4.40
N ALA A 156 2.95 0.55 -5.21
CA ALA A 156 3.44 1.80 -5.78
C ALA A 156 2.41 2.45 -6.72
N VAL A 157 1.80 1.67 -7.61
CA VAL A 157 0.78 2.18 -8.54
C VAL A 157 -0.43 2.70 -7.78
N SER A 158 -0.91 2.01 -6.73
CA SER A 158 -2.05 2.48 -5.93
C SER A 158 -1.82 3.86 -5.29
N VAL A 159 -0.59 4.14 -4.86
CA VAL A 159 -0.22 5.45 -4.30
C VAL A 159 -0.03 6.50 -5.39
N ALA A 160 0.65 6.14 -6.48
CA ALA A 160 0.94 7.06 -7.58
C ALA A 160 -0.32 7.54 -8.30
N THR A 161 -1.35 6.70 -8.42
CA THR A 161 -2.63 7.02 -9.07
C THR A 161 -3.63 7.73 -8.14
N GLY A 162 -3.37 7.76 -6.83
CA GLY A 162 -4.31 8.31 -5.85
C GLY A 162 -5.35 7.31 -5.33
N ALA A 163 -5.26 6.04 -5.71
CA ALA A 163 -6.13 4.98 -5.17
C ALA A 163 -5.88 4.71 -3.67
N ALA A 164 -4.71 5.06 -3.16
CA ALA A 164 -4.41 5.03 -1.73
C ALA A 164 -3.54 6.23 -1.35
N PHE A 165 -3.61 6.69 -0.11
CA PHE A 165 -2.72 7.73 0.41
C PHE A 165 -1.35 7.17 0.77
N ALA A 166 -1.32 5.93 1.21
CA ALA A 166 -0.11 5.19 1.55
C ALA A 166 -0.29 3.70 1.22
N ALA A 167 0.82 2.99 1.09
CA ALA A 167 0.81 1.54 0.94
C ALA A 167 1.84 0.90 1.86
N LEU A 168 1.45 -0.20 2.53
CA LEU A 168 2.39 -1.07 3.24
C LEU A 168 3.07 -1.99 2.23
N GLY A 169 4.39 -2.02 2.23
CA GLY A 169 5.20 -2.89 1.38
C GLY A 169 6.40 -3.46 2.11
N SER A 170 7.26 -4.18 1.37
CA SER A 170 8.48 -4.78 1.88
C SER A 170 9.68 -4.44 1.00
N ASP A 171 10.87 -4.46 1.57
CA ASP A 171 12.14 -4.22 0.87
C ASP A 171 13.20 -5.18 1.39
N THR A 172 13.70 -6.03 0.51
CA THR A 172 14.83 -6.92 0.76
C THR A 172 16.05 -6.43 -0.02
N GLY A 173 15.90 -6.28 -1.34
CA GLY A 173 16.93 -5.81 -2.26
C GLY A 173 16.56 -4.52 -3.00
N GLY A 174 15.50 -3.77 -2.55
CA GLY A 174 15.03 -2.55 -3.20
C GLY A 174 13.51 -2.50 -3.42
N SER A 175 12.76 -3.46 -2.91
CA SER A 175 11.34 -3.66 -3.26
C SER A 175 10.35 -2.60 -2.75
N LEU A 176 10.77 -1.59 -2.00
CA LEU A 176 10.06 -0.32 -1.76
C LEU A 176 10.64 0.78 -2.66
N ARG A 177 11.96 0.87 -2.70
CA ARG A 177 12.70 1.98 -3.32
C ARG A 177 12.63 1.94 -4.84
N ILE A 178 12.76 0.75 -5.44
CA ILE A 178 12.70 0.58 -6.91
C ILE A 178 11.34 1.03 -7.46
N PRO A 179 10.19 0.47 -7.01
CA PRO A 179 8.91 0.87 -7.56
C PRO A 179 8.56 2.32 -7.20
N ALA A 180 9.01 2.84 -6.06
CA ALA A 180 8.84 4.26 -5.74
C ALA A 180 9.56 5.18 -6.74
N ALA A 181 10.80 4.86 -7.10
CA ALA A 181 11.58 5.62 -8.07
C ALA A 181 10.93 5.60 -9.46
N LEU A 182 10.44 4.44 -9.90
CA LEU A 182 9.82 4.29 -11.23
C LEU A 182 8.39 4.87 -11.31
N CYS A 183 7.71 5.03 -10.17
CA CYS A 183 6.37 5.60 -10.09
C CYS A 183 6.35 7.05 -9.55
N GLY A 184 7.51 7.72 -9.39
CA GLY A 184 7.58 9.12 -8.99
C GLY A 184 7.01 9.41 -7.59
N ILE A 185 7.15 8.48 -6.65
CA ILE A 185 6.69 8.57 -5.26
C ILE A 185 7.83 8.31 -4.27
N VAL A 186 7.55 8.32 -2.98
CA VAL A 186 8.52 8.05 -1.91
C VAL A 186 8.42 6.60 -1.45
N GLY A 187 9.55 5.88 -1.46
CA GLY A 187 9.69 4.56 -0.86
C GLY A 187 10.74 4.61 0.27
N PHE A 188 10.31 4.38 1.50
CA PHE A 188 11.18 4.44 2.66
C PHE A 188 11.49 3.05 3.22
N LYS A 189 12.77 2.65 3.12
CA LYS A 189 13.30 1.44 3.75
C LYS A 189 13.94 1.78 5.10
N ALA A 190 13.29 1.39 6.17
CA ALA A 190 13.83 1.53 7.52
C ALA A 190 15.07 0.64 7.74
N THR A 191 15.79 0.88 8.84
CA THR A 191 16.76 -0.06 9.37
C THR A 191 16.06 -1.37 9.70
N ALA A 192 16.71 -2.49 9.39
CA ALA A 192 16.19 -3.83 9.66
C ALA A 192 15.79 -3.98 11.14
N ARG A 193 14.71 -4.72 11.38
CA ARG A 193 14.12 -5.01 12.71
C ARG A 193 13.44 -3.83 13.42
N LEU A 194 13.44 -2.60 12.87
CA LEU A 194 12.66 -1.49 13.43
C LEU A 194 11.16 -1.70 13.26
N VAL A 195 10.76 -2.26 12.12
CA VAL A 195 9.38 -2.67 11.86
C VAL A 195 9.34 -4.19 11.82
N PRO A 196 8.43 -4.84 12.58
CA PRO A 196 8.35 -6.29 12.62
C PRO A 196 7.87 -6.86 11.26
N THR A 197 8.46 -8.00 10.87
CA THR A 197 8.11 -8.75 9.67
C THR A 197 7.37 -10.06 9.95
N ALA A 198 6.98 -10.32 11.20
CA ALA A 198 6.11 -11.44 11.54
C ALA A 198 4.76 -11.34 10.79
N GLY A 199 4.15 -12.47 10.44
CA GLY A 199 2.93 -12.48 9.64
C GLY A 199 3.14 -11.99 8.20
N THR A 200 4.34 -12.21 7.65
CA THR A 200 4.64 -12.00 6.23
C THR A 200 5.18 -13.29 5.62
N ILE A 201 4.93 -13.47 4.32
CA ILE A 201 5.64 -14.49 3.55
C ILE A 201 7.07 -13.98 3.32
N PRO A 202 8.11 -14.64 3.87
CA PRO A 202 9.48 -14.12 3.80
C PRO A 202 10.11 -14.35 2.42
N LEU A 203 10.96 -13.40 1.99
CA LEU A 203 11.95 -13.61 0.93
C LEU A 203 13.32 -13.92 1.54
N SER A 204 13.72 -13.16 2.55
CA SER A 204 14.96 -13.37 3.32
C SER A 204 14.73 -13.03 4.78
N THR A 205 14.94 -14.01 5.66
CA THR A 205 14.73 -13.84 7.11
C THR A 205 15.68 -12.83 7.75
N THR A 206 16.77 -12.47 7.09
CA THR A 206 17.80 -11.55 7.60
C THR A 206 17.75 -10.16 6.96
N LEU A 207 17.26 -10.04 5.72
CA LEU A 207 17.30 -8.81 4.94
C LEU A 207 15.93 -8.14 4.79
N ASP A 208 14.84 -8.87 5.00
CA ASP A 208 13.50 -8.34 4.82
C ASP A 208 13.23 -7.16 5.78
N THR A 209 12.70 -6.08 5.23
CA THR A 209 12.19 -4.94 5.98
C THR A 209 10.78 -4.61 5.53
N ALA A 210 9.92 -4.21 6.46
CA ALA A 210 8.62 -3.64 6.15
C ALA A 210 8.69 -2.11 6.18
N GLY A 211 7.93 -1.46 5.32
CA GLY A 211 7.92 0.00 5.23
C GLY A 211 6.77 0.51 4.37
N ALA A 212 6.73 1.82 4.17
CA ALA A 212 5.67 2.47 3.45
C ALA A 212 6.11 3.07 2.11
N LEU A 213 5.15 3.09 1.18
CA LEU A 213 5.19 3.91 -0.03
C LEU A 213 4.19 5.06 0.16
N THR A 214 4.58 6.29 -0.17
CA THR A 214 3.78 7.50 0.06
C THR A 214 4.06 8.54 -1.01
N ARG A 215 3.24 9.61 -1.06
CA ARG A 215 3.46 10.71 -2.02
C ARG A 215 4.46 11.76 -1.53
N SER A 216 4.69 11.85 -0.22
CA SER A 216 5.63 12.83 0.36
C SER A 216 6.50 12.20 1.45
N VAL A 217 7.65 12.84 1.72
CA VAL A 217 8.58 12.40 2.79
C VAL A 217 7.95 12.55 4.17
N ARG A 218 7.13 13.60 4.40
CA ARG A 218 6.43 13.80 5.68
C ARG A 218 5.42 12.69 5.95
N ASP A 219 4.77 12.15 4.90
CA ASP A 219 3.88 10.99 5.03
C ASP A 219 4.68 9.73 5.35
N ALA A 220 5.85 9.54 4.71
CA ALA A 220 6.73 8.40 4.98
C ALA A 220 7.22 8.41 6.43
N LEU A 221 7.53 9.58 6.99
CA LEU A 221 7.90 9.74 8.39
C LEU A 221 6.74 9.33 9.31
N LEU A 222 5.54 9.86 9.09
CA LEU A 222 4.35 9.51 9.87
C LEU A 222 4.09 8.00 9.86
N LEU A 223 4.12 7.38 8.68
CA LEU A 223 3.90 5.94 8.55
C LEU A 223 5.02 5.14 9.25
N HIS A 224 6.27 5.61 9.16
CA HIS A 224 7.38 4.94 9.83
C HIS A 224 7.25 5.00 11.35
N GLU A 225 6.89 6.13 11.93
CA GLU A 225 6.67 6.29 13.37
C GLU A 225 5.56 5.33 13.86
N ILE A 226 4.43 5.24 13.12
CA ILE A 226 3.36 4.29 13.41
C ILE A 226 3.87 2.83 13.33
N LEU A 227 4.53 2.48 12.23
CA LEU A 227 5.01 1.12 11.97
C LEU A 227 6.11 0.68 12.94
N ALA A 228 7.00 1.59 13.34
CA ALA A 228 8.08 1.32 14.28
C ALA A 228 7.67 1.50 15.76
N GLN A 229 6.47 2.04 16.02
CA GLN A 229 6.02 2.43 17.37
C GLN A 229 7.03 3.36 18.09
N ARG A 230 7.60 4.29 17.34
CA ARG A 230 8.51 5.31 17.86
C ARG A 230 7.85 6.67 17.72
N ARG A 231 7.99 7.50 18.75
CA ARG A 231 7.65 8.92 18.75
C ARG A 231 8.93 9.74 18.75
#